data_7e526982e5538d69c8ce51b6242f9eae
#
_entry.id   7e526982e5538d69c8ce51b6242f9eae
#
_cell.length_a   1.000
_cell.length_b   1.000
_cell.length_c   1.000
_cell.angle_alpha   90.00
_cell.angle_beta   90.00
_cell.angle_gamma   90.00
#
_symmetry.space_group_name_H-M   'P 1'
#
loop_
_entity.id
_entity.type
_entity.pdbx_description
1 polymer ?
#
loop_
_entity_poly.entity_id
_entity_poly.type
_entity_poly.pdbx_seq_one_letter_code
_entity_poly.pdbx_strand_id
1 'polypeptide(L)'
;MSLEIKDLNITLSSDDPVVENISFQLEKGEMLSIVGSSGAGKTTICKAVMGLLGNAYRAKGSILFHGRELLTLLDRERRTIYGKEICLIMQNPMTAFNPSIRVARQLEKTYQLHHSKTSRKEMYEIFSNLLQRLGLEDTTRILNSYPFTLSGGMLQRLMIAA
;
A
#
# COMPACT_ATOMS: atom_id res chain seq x y z
N MET A 1 1.50 -0.01 -19.41
CA MET A 1 1.04 0.32 -18.03
C MET A 1 2.00 1.34 -17.51
N SER A 2 1.61 2.58 -17.39
CA SER A 2 2.53 3.67 -17.04
C SER A 2 2.00 4.44 -15.84
N LEU A 3 2.92 4.84 -14.97
CA LEU A 3 2.74 5.87 -13.95
C LEU A 3 3.53 7.08 -14.40
N GLU A 4 2.91 8.24 -14.48
CA GLU A 4 3.56 9.49 -14.86
C GLU A 4 3.30 10.54 -13.77
N ILE A 5 4.34 11.18 -13.31
CA ILE A 5 4.28 12.30 -12.36
C ILE A 5 4.81 13.53 -13.06
N LYS A 6 4.05 14.63 -13.02
CA LYS A 6 4.40 15.92 -13.64
C LYS A 6 4.30 17.05 -12.64
N ASP A 7 5.40 17.77 -12.47
CA ASP A 7 5.49 19.00 -11.67
C ASP A 7 4.88 18.86 -10.28
N LEU A 8 5.07 17.67 -9.65
CA LEU A 8 4.50 17.37 -8.35
C LEU A 8 5.17 18.23 -7.29
N ASN A 9 4.36 19.02 -6.62
CA ASN A 9 4.73 19.81 -5.46
C ASN A 9 3.83 19.40 -4.29
N ILE A 10 4.41 19.14 -3.13
CA ILE A 10 3.68 18.80 -1.90
C ILE A 10 4.14 19.74 -0.80
N THR A 11 3.20 20.46 -0.21
CA THR A 11 3.44 21.35 0.93
C THR A 11 2.67 20.89 2.16
N LEU A 12 3.11 21.27 3.34
CA LEU A 12 2.28 21.23 4.54
C LEU A 12 1.18 22.31 4.45
N SER A 13 0.18 22.21 5.30
CA SER A 13 -0.88 23.22 5.41
C SER A 13 -0.34 24.58 5.88
N SER A 14 0.85 24.62 6.49
CA SER A 14 1.65 25.80 6.80
C SER A 14 2.39 26.40 5.61
N ASP A 15 2.17 25.85 4.40
CA ASP A 15 2.84 26.17 3.15
C ASP A 15 4.35 25.80 3.10
N ASP A 16 4.86 25.11 4.12
CA ASP A 16 6.23 24.59 4.11
C ASP A 16 6.41 23.52 3.03
N PRO A 17 7.42 23.63 2.15
CA PRO A 17 7.63 22.67 1.08
C PRO A 17 8.16 21.33 1.62
N VAL A 18 7.63 20.23 1.14
CA VAL A 18 8.06 18.85 1.44
C VAL A 18 8.61 18.15 0.20
N VAL A 19 7.99 18.41 -0.94
CA VAL A 19 8.41 17.92 -2.25
C VAL A 19 8.26 19.07 -3.25
N GLU A 20 9.27 19.31 -4.06
CA GLU A 20 9.27 20.42 -5.01
C GLU A 20 9.62 19.93 -6.39
N ASN A 21 8.76 20.24 -7.35
CA ASN A 21 8.95 20.07 -8.80
C ASN A 21 9.46 18.68 -9.21
N ILE A 22 8.81 17.62 -8.73
CA ILE A 22 9.18 16.25 -9.09
C ILE A 22 8.41 15.80 -10.33
N SER A 23 9.18 15.37 -11.34
CA SER A 23 8.63 14.78 -12.56
C SER A 23 9.39 13.51 -12.92
N PHE A 24 8.69 12.44 -13.21
CA PHE A 24 9.23 11.19 -13.73
C PHE A 24 8.13 10.33 -14.35
N GLN A 25 8.54 9.35 -15.12
CA GLN A 25 7.67 8.35 -15.72
C GLN A 25 8.20 6.95 -15.45
N LEU A 26 7.30 6.00 -15.26
CA LEU A 26 7.60 4.59 -15.02
C LEU A 26 6.74 3.74 -15.95
N GLU A 27 7.39 3.00 -16.85
CA GLU A 27 6.70 2.10 -17.77
C GLU A 27 6.53 0.69 -17.21
N LYS A 28 5.73 -0.11 -17.89
CA LYS A 28 5.52 -1.51 -17.51
C LYS A 28 6.82 -2.30 -17.57
N GLY A 29 7.14 -2.96 -16.45
CA GLY A 29 8.34 -3.79 -16.31
C GLY A 29 9.57 -3.02 -15.87
N GLU A 30 9.48 -1.70 -15.73
CA GLU A 30 10.57 -0.89 -15.19
C GLU A 30 10.57 -0.88 -13.65
N MET A 31 11.74 -0.60 -13.11
CA MET A 31 11.95 -0.39 -11.68
C MET A 31 12.58 0.99 -11.48
N LEU A 32 11.93 1.81 -10.66
CA LEU A 32 12.42 3.14 -10.28
C LEU A 32 12.80 3.16 -8.80
N SER A 33 14.01 3.63 -8.51
CA SER A 33 14.47 3.87 -7.15
C SER A 33 14.46 5.36 -6.83
N ILE A 34 13.78 5.75 -5.74
CA ILE A 34 13.80 7.12 -5.21
C ILE A 34 14.79 7.15 -4.05
N VAL A 35 15.93 7.84 -4.25
CA VAL A 35 17.00 7.98 -3.25
C VAL A 35 17.10 9.41 -2.74
N GLY A 36 17.56 9.55 -1.49
CA GLY A 36 17.73 10.85 -0.84
C GLY A 36 17.88 10.71 0.67
N SER A 37 18.22 11.81 1.35
CA SER A 37 18.36 11.87 2.81
C SER A 37 17.06 11.53 3.55
N SER A 38 17.16 11.26 4.86
CA SER A 38 15.97 11.13 5.70
C SER A 38 15.20 12.46 5.70
N GLY A 39 13.88 12.39 5.60
CA GLY A 39 13.04 13.60 5.53
C GLY A 39 12.87 14.21 4.13
N ALA A 40 13.60 13.75 3.10
CA ALA A 40 13.52 14.31 1.72
C ALA A 40 12.20 14.03 0.97
N GLY A 41 11.12 13.69 1.62
CA GLY A 41 9.79 13.54 0.99
C GLY A 41 9.57 12.21 0.23
N LYS A 42 10.53 11.26 0.21
CA LYS A 42 10.39 9.99 -0.55
C LYS A 42 9.10 9.23 -0.25
N THR A 43 8.83 9.01 1.03
CA THR A 43 7.61 8.34 1.49
C THR A 43 6.36 9.18 1.21
N THR A 44 6.50 10.51 1.20
CA THR A 44 5.40 11.44 0.90
C THR A 44 4.98 11.33 -0.57
N ILE A 45 5.93 11.16 -1.49
CA ILE A 45 5.65 10.89 -2.92
C ILE A 45 4.86 9.57 -3.05
N CYS A 46 5.31 8.48 -2.41
CA CYS A 46 4.59 7.21 -2.43
C CYS A 46 3.16 7.34 -1.86
N LYS A 47 3.00 8.09 -0.75
CA LYS A 47 1.68 8.37 -0.18
C LYS A 47 0.80 9.21 -1.11
N ALA A 48 1.37 10.15 -1.85
CA ALA A 48 0.63 10.93 -2.85
C ALA A 48 0.08 10.03 -3.95
N VAL A 49 0.92 9.14 -4.51
CA VAL A 49 0.51 8.15 -5.51
C VAL A 49 -0.63 7.26 -4.99
N MET A 50 -0.57 6.87 -3.72
CA MET A 50 -1.60 6.01 -3.08
C MET A 50 -2.84 6.77 -2.60
N GLY A 51 -2.89 8.11 -2.76
CA GLY A 51 -3.98 8.91 -2.21
C GLY A 51 -4.04 8.88 -0.67
N LEU A 52 -2.91 8.62 -0.01
CA LEU A 52 -2.76 8.50 1.44
C LEU A 52 -2.13 9.74 2.08
N LEU A 53 -2.11 10.87 1.40
CA LEU A 53 -1.73 12.14 2.01
C LEU A 53 -2.80 12.53 3.03
N GLY A 54 -2.38 12.77 4.27
CA GLY A 54 -3.28 13.29 5.31
C GLY A 54 -3.67 14.76 5.05
N ASN A 55 -4.68 15.24 5.77
CA ASN A 55 -5.21 16.61 5.65
C ASN A 55 -4.17 17.72 5.92
N ALA A 56 -3.04 17.36 6.53
CA ALA A 56 -1.92 18.28 6.75
C ALA A 56 -1.10 18.58 5.49
N TYR A 57 -1.39 17.91 4.37
CA TYR A 57 -0.64 18.08 3.12
C TYR A 57 -1.53 18.61 2.01
N ARG A 58 -0.93 19.39 1.12
CA ARG A 58 -1.52 19.85 -0.14
C ARG A 58 -0.62 19.41 -1.27
N ALA A 59 -1.18 18.75 -2.28
CA ALA A 59 -0.46 18.35 -3.49
C ALA A 59 -0.94 19.16 -4.69
N LYS A 60 0.02 19.60 -5.53
CA LYS A 60 -0.20 20.25 -6.83
C LYS A 60 0.64 19.55 -7.88
N GLY A 61 0.25 19.67 -9.14
CA GLY A 61 0.84 18.94 -10.26
C GLY A 61 -0.10 17.82 -10.72
N SER A 62 0.45 16.77 -11.29
CA SER A 62 -0.33 15.65 -11.85
C SER A 62 0.32 14.32 -11.53
N ILE A 63 -0.50 13.33 -11.17
CA ILE A 63 -0.11 11.92 -11.03
C ILE A 63 -1.04 11.09 -11.90
N LEU A 64 -0.57 10.69 -13.06
CA LEU A 64 -1.35 9.92 -14.02
C LEU A 64 -1.03 8.43 -13.91
N PHE A 65 -2.02 7.60 -13.71
CA PHE A 65 -1.92 6.16 -13.79
C PHE A 65 -2.85 5.63 -14.89
N HIS A 66 -2.29 5.07 -15.93
CA HIS A 66 -3.03 4.70 -17.16
C HIS A 66 -3.86 5.87 -17.74
N GLY A 67 -3.33 7.09 -17.68
CA GLY A 67 -4.02 8.29 -18.12
C GLY A 67 -5.11 8.80 -17.17
N ARG A 68 -5.30 8.17 -16.00
CA ARG A 68 -6.23 8.63 -14.96
C ARG A 68 -5.50 9.48 -13.93
N GLU A 69 -6.01 10.68 -13.64
CA GLU A 69 -5.45 11.57 -12.63
C GLU A 69 -5.78 11.07 -11.21
N LEU A 70 -4.73 10.67 -10.44
CA LEU A 70 -4.92 10.08 -9.13
C LEU A 70 -5.22 11.11 -8.03
N LEU A 71 -4.72 12.35 -8.15
CA LEU A 71 -4.91 13.38 -7.14
C LEU A 71 -6.38 13.78 -6.96
N THR A 72 -7.17 13.70 -8.02
CA THR A 72 -8.58 14.13 -8.05
C THR A 72 -9.59 12.99 -8.06
N LEU A 73 -9.14 11.74 -7.91
CA LEU A 73 -10.03 10.58 -7.88
C LEU A 73 -11.06 10.66 -6.76
N LEU A 74 -12.29 10.34 -7.09
CA LEU A 74 -13.35 10.11 -6.09
C LEU A 74 -13.12 8.80 -5.34
N ASP A 75 -13.63 8.69 -4.11
CA ASP A 75 -13.43 7.50 -3.26
C ASP A 75 -13.90 6.20 -3.93
N ARG A 76 -14.98 6.23 -4.70
CA ARG A 76 -15.47 5.07 -5.46
C ARG A 76 -14.48 4.61 -6.53
N GLU A 77 -13.77 5.54 -7.16
CA GLU A 77 -12.79 5.26 -8.22
C GLU A 77 -11.49 4.74 -7.62
N ARG A 78 -11.06 5.30 -6.48
CA ARG A 78 -9.91 4.83 -5.71
C ARG A 78 -10.02 3.34 -5.39
N ARG A 79 -11.21 2.86 -4.98
CA ARG A 79 -11.47 1.43 -4.68
C ARG A 79 -11.30 0.50 -5.88
N THR A 80 -11.33 1.00 -7.10
CA THR A 80 -11.11 0.18 -8.31
C THR A 80 -9.64 0.02 -8.66
N ILE A 81 -8.79 0.92 -8.18
CA ILE A 81 -7.35 0.99 -8.49
C ILE A 81 -6.52 0.46 -7.32
N TYR A 82 -6.72 1.01 -6.12
CA TYR A 82 -5.92 0.65 -4.95
C TYR A 82 -6.27 -0.72 -4.41
N GLY A 83 -5.22 -1.52 -4.14
CA GLY A 83 -5.35 -2.92 -3.76
C GLY A 83 -5.54 -3.90 -4.92
N LYS A 84 -5.69 -3.41 -6.17
CA LYS A 84 -5.77 -4.23 -7.38
C LYS A 84 -4.64 -3.94 -8.35
N GLU A 85 -4.50 -2.68 -8.73
CA GLU A 85 -3.56 -2.23 -9.75
C GLU A 85 -2.34 -1.57 -9.12
N ILE A 86 -2.51 -0.89 -7.99
CA ILE A 86 -1.45 -0.26 -7.22
C ILE A 86 -1.54 -0.72 -5.77
N CYS A 87 -0.43 -1.24 -5.23
CA CYS A 87 -0.30 -1.65 -3.83
C CYS A 87 0.88 -0.95 -3.17
N LEU A 88 0.80 -0.72 -1.86
CA LEU A 88 1.88 -0.15 -1.05
C LEU A 88 2.34 -1.15 0.01
N ILE A 89 3.63 -1.48 -0.01
CA ILE A 89 4.28 -2.22 1.07
C ILE A 89 4.90 -1.20 2.03
N MET A 90 4.40 -1.15 3.26
CA MET A 90 4.85 -0.19 4.27
C MET A 90 6.23 -0.58 4.84
N GLN A 91 7.06 0.40 5.15
CA GLN A 91 8.37 0.17 5.77
C GLN A 91 8.23 -0.46 7.17
N ASN A 92 7.24 -0.04 7.94
CA ASN A 92 6.94 -0.62 9.26
C ASN A 92 5.66 -1.48 9.17
N PRO A 93 5.80 -2.82 9.15
CA PRO A 93 4.65 -3.71 9.02
C PRO A 93 3.71 -3.67 10.22
N MET A 94 4.19 -3.27 11.41
CA MET A 94 3.34 -3.14 12.60
C MET A 94 2.25 -2.09 12.43
N THR A 95 2.47 -1.07 11.62
CA THR A 95 1.48 -0.01 11.36
C THR A 95 0.41 -0.41 10.34
N ALA A 96 0.64 -1.49 9.59
CA ALA A 96 -0.32 -1.99 8.62
C ALA A 96 -1.43 -2.84 9.24
N PHE A 97 -1.20 -3.40 10.44
CA PHE A 97 -2.13 -4.29 11.11
C PHE A 97 -2.70 -3.67 12.39
N ASN A 98 -4.00 -3.90 12.61
CA ASN A 98 -4.62 -3.59 13.90
C ASN A 98 -4.19 -4.63 14.95
N PRO A 99 -3.50 -4.24 16.04
CA PRO A 99 -2.97 -5.17 17.02
C PRO A 99 -4.06 -5.99 17.75
N SER A 100 -5.27 -5.45 17.87
CA SER A 100 -6.37 -6.06 18.61
C SER A 100 -7.23 -7.04 17.78
N ILE A 101 -6.90 -7.23 16.50
CA ILE A 101 -7.67 -8.11 15.61
C ILE A 101 -6.75 -9.20 15.08
N ARG A 102 -7.20 -10.46 15.11
CA ARG A 102 -6.42 -11.59 14.56
C ARG A 102 -6.11 -11.40 13.08
N VAL A 103 -4.94 -11.88 12.66
CA VAL A 103 -4.43 -11.75 11.29
C VAL A 103 -5.45 -12.26 10.27
N ALA A 104 -5.96 -13.48 10.41
CA ALA A 104 -6.91 -14.05 9.46
C ALA A 104 -8.14 -13.14 9.22
N ARG A 105 -8.66 -12.50 10.28
CA ARG A 105 -9.83 -11.63 10.15
C ARG A 105 -9.52 -10.33 9.40
N GLN A 106 -8.30 -9.85 9.50
CA GLN A 106 -7.86 -8.66 8.77
C GLN A 106 -7.67 -8.99 7.28
N LEU A 107 -6.97 -10.09 6.99
CA LEU A 107 -6.79 -10.59 5.63
C LEU A 107 -8.14 -10.91 4.97
N GLU A 108 -9.08 -11.54 5.69
CA GLU A 108 -10.44 -11.82 5.21
C GLU A 108 -11.15 -10.54 4.75
N LYS A 109 -11.12 -9.50 5.57
CA LYS A 109 -11.75 -8.22 5.22
C LYS A 109 -11.12 -7.57 4.00
N THR A 110 -9.78 -7.55 3.93
CA THR A 110 -9.05 -6.98 2.79
C THR A 110 -9.36 -7.76 1.51
N TYR A 111 -9.32 -9.08 1.57
CA TYR A 111 -9.57 -9.94 0.42
C TYR A 111 -11.01 -9.81 -0.11
N GLN A 112 -12.00 -9.74 0.79
CA GLN A 112 -13.42 -9.60 0.44
C GLN A 112 -13.76 -8.28 -0.27
N LEU A 113 -12.94 -7.23 -0.11
CA LEU A 113 -13.14 -5.98 -0.86
C LEU A 113 -13.07 -6.19 -2.38
N HIS A 114 -12.31 -7.18 -2.82
CA HIS A 114 -12.09 -7.48 -4.23
C HIS A 114 -12.67 -8.84 -4.67
N HIS A 115 -12.95 -9.73 -3.72
CA HIS A 115 -13.37 -11.12 -3.92
C HIS A 115 -14.59 -11.47 -3.07
N SER A 116 -15.70 -10.75 -3.26
CA SER A 116 -16.90 -10.81 -2.41
C SER A 116 -17.61 -12.18 -2.36
N LYS A 117 -17.33 -13.08 -3.31
CA LYS A 117 -17.96 -14.42 -3.40
C LYS A 117 -17.12 -15.54 -2.79
N THR A 118 -15.89 -15.27 -2.35
CA THR A 118 -14.98 -16.30 -1.82
C THR A 118 -15.40 -16.70 -0.42
N SER A 119 -15.50 -18.01 -0.17
CA SER A 119 -15.80 -18.52 1.14
C SER A 119 -14.61 -18.33 2.10
N ARG A 120 -14.90 -18.28 3.40
CA ARG A 120 -13.85 -18.15 4.43
C ARG A 120 -12.84 -19.32 4.37
N LYS A 121 -13.31 -20.53 4.09
CA LYS A 121 -12.45 -21.71 3.97
C LYS A 121 -11.48 -21.59 2.80
N GLU A 122 -11.99 -21.23 1.64
CA GLU A 122 -11.20 -21.02 0.43
C GLU A 122 -10.16 -19.91 0.60
N MET A 123 -10.56 -18.78 1.19
CA MET A 123 -9.63 -17.70 1.55
C MET A 123 -8.51 -18.20 2.47
N TYR A 124 -8.85 -19.01 3.47
CA TYR A 124 -7.86 -19.57 4.40
C TYR A 124 -6.84 -20.46 3.69
N GLU A 125 -7.29 -21.28 2.72
CA GLU A 125 -6.43 -22.12 1.87
C GLU A 125 -5.52 -21.27 0.98
N ILE A 126 -6.06 -20.20 0.37
CA ILE A 126 -5.28 -19.28 -0.47
C ILE A 126 -4.16 -18.63 0.36
N PHE A 127 -4.49 -18.03 1.50
CA PHE A 127 -3.48 -17.40 2.34
C PHE A 127 -2.47 -18.40 2.92
N SER A 128 -2.90 -19.59 3.32
CA SER A 128 -1.99 -20.65 3.78
C SER A 128 -0.95 -21.00 2.72
N ASN A 129 -1.37 -21.19 1.48
CA ASN A 129 -0.47 -21.47 0.37
C ASN A 129 0.48 -20.31 0.07
N LEU A 130 -0.01 -19.06 0.08
CA LEU A 130 0.82 -17.88 -0.12
C LEU A 130 1.87 -17.73 0.99
N LEU A 131 1.49 -17.91 2.24
CA LEU A 131 2.38 -17.80 3.39
C LEU A 131 3.46 -18.88 3.38
N GLN A 132 3.12 -20.13 3.00
CA GLN A 132 4.11 -21.20 2.81
C GLN A 132 5.13 -20.84 1.73
N ARG A 133 4.70 -20.31 0.60
CA ARG A 133 5.60 -19.84 -0.47
C ARG A 133 6.50 -18.70 -0.02
N LEU A 134 6.08 -17.91 0.96
CA LEU A 134 6.88 -16.86 1.61
C LEU A 134 7.73 -17.39 2.78
N GLY A 135 7.82 -18.73 2.98
CA GLY A 135 8.63 -19.35 4.02
C GLY A 135 8.04 -19.25 5.43
N LEU A 136 6.72 -19.20 5.53
CA LEU A 136 5.96 -19.24 6.78
C LEU A 136 5.24 -20.59 6.88
N GLU A 137 5.81 -21.57 7.59
CA GLU A 137 5.32 -22.95 7.60
C GLU A 137 4.06 -23.14 8.49
N ASP A 138 4.07 -22.63 9.72
CA ASP A 138 2.93 -22.76 10.65
C ASP A 138 1.83 -21.74 10.36
N THR A 139 1.22 -21.87 9.19
CA THR A 139 0.22 -20.90 8.70
C THR A 139 -1.02 -20.86 9.57
N THR A 140 -1.44 -22.00 10.13
CA THR A 140 -2.61 -22.06 11.01
C THR A 140 -2.40 -21.24 12.28
N ARG A 141 -1.25 -21.39 12.94
CA ARG A 141 -0.89 -20.58 14.11
C ARG A 141 -0.81 -19.09 13.75
N ILE A 142 -0.12 -18.76 12.66
CA ILE A 142 0.10 -17.38 12.21
C ILE A 142 -1.23 -16.69 11.92
N LEU A 143 -2.11 -17.31 11.16
CA LEU A 143 -3.42 -16.75 10.81
C LEU A 143 -4.32 -16.54 12.04
N ASN A 144 -4.21 -17.40 13.04
CA ASN A 144 -4.95 -17.27 14.30
C ASN A 144 -4.30 -16.37 15.35
N SER A 145 -3.07 -15.91 15.10
CA SER A 145 -2.33 -15.03 16.00
C SER A 145 -2.80 -13.58 15.92
N TYR A 146 -2.47 -12.80 16.96
CA TYR A 146 -2.54 -11.35 16.91
C TYR A 146 -1.22 -10.77 16.37
N PRO A 147 -1.24 -9.63 15.65
CA PRO A 147 -0.04 -9.05 15.07
C PRO A 147 1.11 -8.85 16.07
N PHE A 148 0.83 -8.39 17.28
CA PHE A 148 1.85 -8.13 18.31
C PHE A 148 2.57 -9.39 18.81
N THR A 149 2.05 -10.60 18.54
CA THR A 149 2.70 -11.87 18.90
C THR A 149 3.62 -12.41 17.80
N LEU A 150 3.70 -11.73 16.66
CA LEU A 150 4.49 -12.12 15.51
C LEU A 150 5.73 -11.23 15.37
N SER A 151 6.80 -11.78 14.81
CA SER A 151 8.00 -10.99 14.51
C SER A 151 7.77 -10.00 13.36
N GLY A 152 8.57 -8.93 13.31
CA GLY A 152 8.51 -7.95 12.23
C GLY A 152 8.66 -8.58 10.83
N GLY A 153 9.56 -9.56 10.69
CA GLY A 153 9.73 -10.29 9.42
C GLY A 153 8.52 -11.14 9.03
N MET A 154 7.80 -11.73 10.01
CA MET A 154 6.55 -12.44 9.75
C MET A 154 5.44 -11.48 9.30
N LEU A 155 5.32 -10.33 9.97
CA LEU A 155 4.33 -9.30 9.60
C LEU A 155 4.63 -8.69 8.22
N GLN A 156 5.90 -8.53 7.86
CA GLN A 156 6.28 -8.05 6.54
C GLN A 156 5.85 -9.04 5.45
N ARG A 157 6.09 -10.35 5.65
CA ARG A 157 5.63 -11.38 4.71
C ARG A 157 4.10 -11.46 4.64
N LEU A 158 3.41 -11.31 5.76
CA LEU A 158 1.96 -11.20 5.82
C LEU A 158 1.43 -10.01 5.01
N MET A 159 2.09 -8.86 5.13
CA MET A 159 1.73 -7.65 4.36
C MET A 159 1.95 -7.85 2.85
N ILE A 160 2.99 -8.60 2.46
CA ILE A 160 3.24 -8.94 1.04
C ILE A 160 2.17 -9.91 0.51
N ALA A 161 1.63 -10.78 1.37
CA ALA A 161 0.60 -11.74 1.00
C ALA A 161 -0.81 -11.12 0.93
N ALA A 162 -1.03 -9.97 1.59
CA ALA A 162 -2.34 -9.30 1.70
C ALA A 162 -2.69 -8.48 0.48
#